data_1fad6f8d4e381a82a1ddf0afe14f72a4
#
_entry.id   1fad6f8d4e381a82a1ddf0afe14f72a4
#
_cell.length_a   1.000
_cell.length_b   1.000
_cell.length_c   1.000
_cell.angle_alpha   90.00
_cell.angle_beta   90.00
_cell.angle_gamma   90.00
#
_symmetry.space_group_name_H-M   'P 1'
#
loop_
_entity.id
_entity.type
_entity.pdbx_description
1 polymer ?
#
loop_
_entity_poly.entity_id
_entity_poly.type
_entity_poly.pdbx_seq_one_letter_code
_entity_poly.pdbx_strand_id
1 'polypeptide(L)'
;MERIIGIDIGLRNTGYGILDFGQNTEKIIEGGVIKTDSNQNLDERLLTIFNDLDYVYKKYNPSITSLEDLHSRYRNLKTAIIMGHARGVACAVAALNNAPVFHYQPTQIKNIVTGSGRADKNQMIKTISNRLSA
;
A
#
# COMPACT_ATOMS: atom_id res chain seq x y z
N MET A 1 -12.16 -17.11 -1.44
CA MET A 1 -11.98 -15.81 -0.76
C MET A 1 -10.63 -15.23 -1.13
N GLU A 2 -10.62 -13.99 -1.54
CA GLU A 2 -9.39 -13.28 -1.92
C GLU A 2 -8.87 -12.46 -0.76
N ARG A 3 -7.55 -12.38 -0.64
CA ARG A 3 -6.91 -11.51 0.35
C ARG A 3 -6.09 -10.45 -0.35
N ILE A 4 -6.36 -9.19 -0.01
CA ILE A 4 -5.67 -8.02 -0.55
C ILE A 4 -4.85 -7.36 0.54
N ILE A 5 -3.65 -6.92 0.19
CA ILE A 5 -2.90 -5.95 0.99
C ILE A 5 -2.96 -4.60 0.29
N GLY A 6 -3.39 -3.56 1.04
CA GLY A 6 -3.31 -2.18 0.60
C GLY A 6 -2.13 -1.52 1.26
N ILE A 7 -1.31 -0.80 0.49
CA ILE A 7 -0.10 -0.16 1.00
C ILE A 7 -0.14 1.32 0.67
N ASP A 8 0.12 2.14 1.68
CA ASP A 8 0.28 3.58 1.57
C ASP A 8 1.73 3.91 1.92
N ILE A 9 2.52 4.15 0.88
CA ILE A 9 3.97 4.31 1.01
C ILE A 9 4.32 5.66 1.62
N GLY A 10 5.23 5.63 2.58
CA GLY A 10 5.93 6.78 3.10
C GLY A 10 7.30 6.34 3.59
N LEU A 11 8.28 7.22 3.52
CA LEU A 11 9.62 6.85 3.99
C LEU A 11 9.66 6.72 5.51
N ARG A 12 9.00 7.65 6.22
CA ARG A 12 8.94 7.63 7.68
C ARG A 12 7.90 6.63 8.20
N ASN A 13 6.73 6.61 7.58
CA ASN A 13 5.61 5.74 7.94
C ASN A 13 5.03 5.13 6.69
N THR A 14 5.07 3.81 6.59
CA THR A 14 4.38 3.07 5.54
C THR A 14 3.22 2.34 6.19
N GLY A 15 1.99 2.71 5.80
CA GLY A 15 0.80 2.05 6.30
C GLY A 15 0.40 0.87 5.44
N TYR A 16 -0.20 -0.14 6.05
CA TYR A 16 -0.77 -1.26 5.31
C TYR A 16 -2.06 -1.74 5.95
N GLY A 17 -2.90 -2.37 5.14
CA GLY A 17 -4.10 -3.02 5.62
C GLY A 17 -4.31 -4.33 4.88
N ILE A 18 -4.77 -5.34 5.60
CA ILE A 18 -5.08 -6.66 5.06
C ILE A 18 -6.59 -6.83 5.08
N LEU A 19 -7.16 -7.18 3.94
CA LEU A 19 -8.60 -7.34 3.76
C LEU A 19 -8.91 -8.67 3.09
N ASP A 20 -9.83 -9.43 3.66
CA ASP A 20 -10.44 -10.59 3.01
C ASP A 20 -11.77 -10.18 2.40
N PHE A 21 -12.01 -10.59 1.17
CA PHE A 21 -13.31 -10.37 0.54
C PHE A 21 -13.75 -11.60 -0.24
N GLY A 22 -15.06 -11.77 -0.32
CA GLY A 22 -15.71 -12.82 -1.06
C GLY A 22 -17.10 -12.36 -1.47
N GLN A 23 -17.96 -13.29 -1.89
CA GLN A 23 -19.33 -12.93 -2.26
C GLN A 23 -20.05 -12.33 -1.05
N ASN A 24 -20.35 -11.04 -1.14
CA ASN A 24 -21.12 -10.27 -0.15
C ASN A 24 -20.47 -10.18 1.24
N THR A 25 -19.17 -10.52 1.37
CA THR A 25 -18.48 -10.42 2.64
C THR A 25 -17.14 -9.70 2.49
N GLU A 26 -16.88 -8.80 3.42
CA GLU A 26 -15.60 -8.11 3.53
C GLU A 26 -15.18 -8.14 4.99
N LYS A 27 -13.92 -8.46 5.26
CA LYS A 27 -13.41 -8.51 6.61
C LYS A 27 -12.01 -7.91 6.66
N ILE A 28 -11.83 -6.92 7.52
CA ILE A 28 -10.52 -6.34 7.79
C ILE A 28 -9.81 -7.29 8.76
N ILE A 29 -8.67 -7.82 8.32
CA ILE A 29 -7.89 -8.80 9.10
C ILE A 29 -6.90 -8.09 10.00
N GLU A 30 -6.16 -7.11 9.45
CA GLU A 30 -5.10 -6.41 10.19
C GLU A 30 -4.83 -5.08 9.53
N GLY A 31 -4.32 -4.16 10.31
CA GLY A 31 -3.77 -2.89 9.82
C GLY A 31 -2.56 -2.53 10.66
N GLY A 32 -1.59 -1.88 10.05
CA GLY A 32 -0.39 -1.52 10.76
C GLY A 32 0.40 -0.44 10.07
N VAL A 33 1.46 -0.01 10.74
CA VAL A 33 2.38 1.01 10.24
C VAL A 33 3.80 0.51 10.41
N ILE A 34 4.57 0.57 9.34
CA ILE A 34 6.00 0.33 9.35
C ILE A 34 6.69 1.67 9.53
N LYS A 35 7.48 1.81 10.58
CA LYS A 35 8.18 3.06 10.87
C LYS A 35 9.66 2.93 10.62
N THR A 36 10.26 3.97 10.08
CA THR A 36 11.71 4.07 9.96
C THR A 36 12.20 5.29 10.74
N ASP A 37 13.47 5.24 11.14
CA ASP A 37 14.11 6.32 11.88
C ASP A 37 14.73 7.31 10.90
N SER A 38 14.41 8.60 11.06
CA SER A 38 14.96 9.67 10.21
C SER A 38 16.49 9.84 10.38
N ASN A 39 17.07 9.29 11.43
CA ASN A 39 18.53 9.33 11.65
C ASN A 39 19.26 8.21 10.93
N GLN A 40 18.56 7.22 10.39
CA GLN A 40 19.16 6.18 9.59
C GLN A 40 19.41 6.65 8.16
N ASN A 41 20.38 6.03 7.51
CA ASN A 41 20.64 6.27 6.09
C ASN A 41 19.50 5.72 5.24
N LEU A 42 19.37 6.23 4.02
CA LEU A 42 18.29 5.84 3.11
C LEU A 42 18.27 4.33 2.86
N ASP A 43 19.42 3.74 2.59
CA ASP A 43 19.52 2.29 2.34
C ASP A 43 19.03 1.46 3.55
N GLU A 44 19.38 1.86 4.76
CA GLU A 44 18.92 1.19 5.97
C GLU A 44 17.40 1.32 6.14
N ARG A 45 16.87 2.49 5.86
CA ARG A 45 15.42 2.74 5.93
C ARG A 45 14.67 1.91 4.91
N LEU A 46 15.19 1.82 3.68
CA LEU A 46 14.58 0.99 2.64
C LEU A 46 14.64 -0.49 3.01
N LEU A 47 15.71 -0.93 3.64
CA LEU A 47 15.83 -2.31 4.09
C LEU A 47 14.80 -2.63 5.19
N THR A 48 14.56 -1.69 6.11
CA THR A 48 13.51 -1.84 7.13
C THR A 48 12.15 -2.01 6.48
N ILE A 49 11.83 -1.16 5.50
CA ILE A 49 10.56 -1.27 4.76
C ILE A 49 10.47 -2.64 4.06
N PHE A 50 11.54 -3.05 3.40
CA PHE A 50 11.58 -4.35 2.71
C PHE A 50 11.31 -5.50 3.69
N ASN A 51 12.06 -5.56 4.76
CA ASN A 51 11.99 -6.66 5.71
C ASN A 51 10.63 -6.73 6.41
N ASP A 52 10.11 -5.59 6.84
CA ASP A 52 8.84 -5.54 7.56
C ASP A 52 7.65 -5.83 6.64
N LEU A 53 7.67 -5.33 5.41
CA LEU A 53 6.66 -5.69 4.42
C LEU A 53 6.72 -7.18 4.06
N ASP A 54 7.92 -7.71 3.84
CA ASP A 54 8.08 -9.13 3.52
C ASP A 54 7.54 -10.01 4.66
N TYR A 55 7.78 -9.61 5.90
CA TYR A 55 7.21 -10.29 7.06
C TYR A 55 5.68 -10.30 7.02
N VAL A 56 5.06 -9.16 6.68
CA VAL A 56 3.60 -9.03 6.57
C VAL A 56 3.07 -9.93 5.45
N TYR A 57 3.72 -9.92 4.28
CA TYR A 57 3.33 -10.78 3.17
C TYR A 57 3.40 -12.25 3.53
N LYS A 58 4.45 -12.67 4.22
CA LYS A 58 4.61 -14.06 4.61
C LYS A 58 3.62 -14.49 5.68
N LYS A 59 3.29 -13.58 6.59
CA LYS A 59 2.34 -13.85 7.67
C LYS A 59 0.91 -13.98 7.16
N TYR A 60 0.49 -13.08 6.26
CA TYR A 60 -0.91 -13.00 5.82
C TYR A 60 -1.14 -13.59 4.45
N ASN A 61 -0.11 -13.75 3.66
CA ASN A 61 -0.15 -14.35 2.32
C ASN A 61 -1.22 -13.73 1.40
N PRO A 62 -1.23 -12.41 1.20
CA PRO A 62 -2.19 -11.79 0.29
C PRO A 62 -1.91 -12.22 -1.15
N SER A 63 -2.96 -12.29 -1.95
CA SER A 63 -2.87 -12.68 -3.36
C SER A 63 -2.81 -11.46 -4.30
N ILE A 64 -3.15 -10.29 -3.79
CA ILE A 64 -3.21 -9.06 -4.59
C ILE A 64 -2.67 -7.91 -3.75
N THR A 65 -1.91 -7.03 -4.40
CA THR A 65 -1.41 -5.79 -3.79
C THR A 65 -2.10 -4.60 -4.44
N SER A 66 -2.60 -3.69 -3.61
CA SER A 66 -3.09 -2.39 -4.02
C SER A 66 -2.12 -1.32 -3.54
N LEU A 67 -1.57 -0.54 -4.45
CA LEU A 67 -0.56 0.47 -4.15
C LEU A 67 -0.93 1.78 -4.86
N GLU A 68 -0.99 2.87 -4.10
CA GLU A 68 -1.22 4.18 -4.70
C GLU A 68 -0.08 4.57 -5.62
N ASP A 69 -0.41 5.15 -6.78
CA ASP A 69 0.60 5.69 -7.68
C ASP A 69 1.28 6.92 -7.08
N LEU A 70 2.52 7.15 -7.49
CA LEU A 70 3.17 8.43 -7.25
C LEU A 70 2.36 9.51 -7.95
N HIS A 71 1.93 10.51 -7.20
CA HIS A 71 1.20 11.61 -7.80
C HIS A 71 2.12 12.83 -8.00
N SER A 72 1.76 13.64 -8.99
CA SER A 72 2.56 14.79 -9.42
C SER A 72 2.54 15.97 -8.43
N ARG A 73 1.90 15.82 -7.27
CA ARG A 73 1.75 16.89 -6.28
C ARG A 73 2.91 17.05 -5.32
N TYR A 74 3.94 16.23 -5.43
CA TYR A 74 5.14 16.46 -4.64
C TYR A 74 5.82 17.74 -5.13
N ARG A 75 5.79 18.77 -4.28
CA ARG A 75 6.37 20.08 -4.61
C ARG A 75 7.88 20.01 -4.71
N ASN A 76 8.49 19.06 -4.04
CA ASN A 76 9.92 18.92 -3.96
C ASN A 76 10.33 17.67 -4.74
N LEU A 77 11.16 17.88 -5.76
CA LEU A 77 11.67 16.80 -6.60
C LEU A 77 12.43 15.75 -5.78
N LYS A 78 13.18 16.19 -4.78
CA LYS A 78 13.93 15.28 -3.90
C LYS A 78 12.97 14.33 -3.15
N THR A 79 11.87 14.87 -2.64
CA THR A 79 10.84 14.06 -1.96
C THR A 79 10.23 13.05 -2.92
N ALA A 80 9.90 13.45 -4.13
CA ALA A 80 9.34 12.55 -5.14
C ALA A 80 10.31 11.39 -5.46
N ILE A 81 11.60 11.69 -5.59
CA ILE A 81 12.63 10.68 -5.87
C ILE A 81 12.73 9.69 -4.70
N ILE A 82 12.78 10.18 -3.48
CA ILE A 82 12.86 9.34 -2.28
C ILE A 82 11.63 8.46 -2.16
N MET A 83 10.45 9.01 -2.41
CA MET A 83 9.21 8.24 -2.40
C MET A 83 9.22 7.16 -3.48
N GLY A 84 9.82 7.44 -4.62
CA GLY A 84 10.01 6.45 -5.68
C GLY A 84 10.87 5.28 -5.24
N HIS A 85 11.92 5.53 -4.46
CA HIS A 85 12.74 4.47 -3.88
C HIS A 85 11.91 3.55 -2.98
N ALA A 86 11.17 4.13 -2.05
CA ALA A 86 10.33 3.35 -1.12
C ALA A 86 9.25 2.56 -1.87
N ARG A 87 8.64 3.19 -2.87
CA ARG A 87 7.62 2.55 -3.70
C ARG A 87 8.19 1.38 -4.50
N GLY A 88 9.39 1.54 -5.04
CA GLY A 88 10.08 0.45 -5.74
C GLY A 88 10.34 -0.75 -4.83
N VAL A 89 10.71 -0.50 -3.58
CA VAL A 89 10.88 -1.56 -2.58
C VAL A 89 9.56 -2.32 -2.37
N ALA A 90 8.46 -1.61 -2.20
CA ALA A 90 7.15 -2.25 -2.03
C ALA A 90 6.77 -3.10 -3.24
N CYS A 91 7.01 -2.60 -4.45
CA CYS A 91 6.75 -3.35 -5.69
C CYS A 91 7.59 -4.63 -5.74
N ALA A 92 8.86 -4.56 -5.35
CA ALA A 92 9.75 -5.71 -5.34
C ALA A 92 9.29 -6.77 -4.33
N VAL A 93 8.90 -6.36 -3.14
CA VAL A 93 8.40 -7.28 -2.12
C VAL A 93 7.11 -7.97 -2.58
N ALA A 94 6.21 -7.21 -3.21
CA ALA A 94 4.97 -7.76 -3.76
C ALA A 94 5.27 -8.84 -4.81
N ALA A 95 6.18 -8.55 -5.74
CA ALA A 95 6.58 -9.49 -6.77
C ALA A 95 7.25 -10.74 -6.17
N LEU A 96 8.10 -10.56 -5.17
CA LEU A 96 8.75 -11.66 -4.46
C LEU A 96 7.73 -12.61 -3.84
N ASN A 97 6.59 -12.08 -3.39
CA ASN A 97 5.54 -12.84 -2.74
C ASN A 97 4.38 -13.20 -3.68
N ASN A 98 4.57 -13.04 -4.98
CA ASN A 98 3.58 -13.43 -6.01
C ASN A 98 2.21 -12.75 -5.82
N ALA A 99 2.22 -11.49 -5.38
CA ALA A 99 1.02 -10.69 -5.18
C ALA A 99 1.01 -9.52 -6.18
N PRO A 100 0.42 -9.69 -7.37
CA PRO A 100 0.44 -8.67 -8.42
C PRO A 100 0.01 -7.31 -7.91
N VAL A 101 0.67 -6.25 -8.40
CA VAL A 101 0.43 -4.89 -7.95
C VAL A 101 -0.52 -4.17 -8.91
N PHE A 102 -1.58 -3.60 -8.35
CA PHE A 102 -2.48 -2.70 -9.04
C PHE A 102 -2.23 -1.29 -8.52
N HIS A 103 -1.99 -0.35 -9.42
CA HIS A 103 -1.65 1.03 -9.10
C HIS A 103 -2.87 1.93 -9.28
N TYR A 104 -3.11 2.81 -8.31
CA TYR A 104 -4.24 3.73 -8.33
C TYR A 104 -3.78 5.14 -7.97
N GLN A 105 -4.30 6.13 -8.68
CA GLN A 105 -4.10 7.53 -8.32
C GLN A 105 -4.91 7.85 -7.06
N PRO A 106 -4.30 8.48 -6.05
CA PRO A 106 -5.02 8.77 -4.79
C PRO A 106 -6.31 9.54 -4.98
N THR A 107 -6.27 10.60 -5.80
CA THR A 107 -7.45 11.43 -6.05
C THR A 107 -8.55 10.67 -6.79
N GLN A 108 -8.18 9.80 -7.72
CA GLN A 108 -9.12 9.00 -8.48
C GLN A 108 -9.92 8.07 -7.56
N ILE A 109 -9.23 7.38 -6.68
CA ILE A 109 -9.88 6.44 -5.76
C ILE A 109 -10.73 7.19 -4.74
N LYS A 110 -10.20 8.25 -4.15
CA LYS A 110 -10.92 9.03 -3.16
C LYS A 110 -12.19 9.65 -3.72
N ASN A 111 -12.14 10.15 -4.96
CA ASN A 111 -13.31 10.71 -5.61
C ASN A 111 -14.37 9.64 -5.91
N ILE A 112 -13.96 8.45 -6.27
CA ILE A 112 -14.89 7.36 -6.57
C ILE A 112 -15.61 6.89 -5.30
N VAL A 113 -14.89 6.80 -4.19
CA VAL A 113 -15.44 6.24 -2.93
C VAL A 113 -16.34 7.24 -2.22
N THR A 114 -15.90 8.47 -2.07
CA THR A 114 -16.53 9.44 -1.17
C THR A 114 -17.09 10.66 -1.89
N GLY A 115 -16.79 10.84 -3.17
CA GLY A 115 -17.05 12.08 -3.88
C GLY A 115 -16.17 13.22 -3.40
N SER A 116 -15.19 12.96 -2.54
CA SER A 116 -14.25 13.92 -2.01
C SER A 116 -12.84 13.31 -2.00
N GLY A 117 -11.83 14.13 -1.84
CA GLY A 117 -10.45 13.66 -1.77
C GLY A 117 -10.02 13.11 -0.41
N ARG A 118 -10.97 12.75 0.47
CA ARG A 118 -10.69 12.45 1.88
C ARG A 118 -11.09 11.05 2.34
N ALA A 119 -11.15 10.08 1.45
CA ALA A 119 -11.40 8.71 1.85
C ALA A 119 -10.29 8.21 2.79
N ASP A 120 -10.67 7.54 3.87
CA ASP A 120 -9.67 6.88 4.71
C ASP A 120 -9.14 5.62 4.00
N LYS A 121 -8.08 5.06 4.56
CA LYS A 121 -7.37 3.92 3.98
C LYS A 121 -8.26 2.68 3.86
N ASN A 122 -9.06 2.41 4.87
CA ASN A 122 -9.95 1.25 4.85
C ASN A 122 -11.02 1.37 3.77
N GLN A 123 -11.55 2.59 3.58
CA GLN A 123 -12.51 2.85 2.50
C GLN A 123 -11.87 2.64 1.14
N MET A 124 -10.62 3.06 0.95
CA MET A 124 -9.90 2.85 -0.30
C MET A 124 -9.68 1.36 -0.57
N ILE A 125 -9.29 0.61 0.42
CA ILE A 125 -9.07 -0.84 0.30
C ILE A 125 -10.40 -1.54 -0.07
N LYS A 126 -11.49 -1.19 0.59
CA LYS A 126 -12.81 -1.73 0.27
C LYS A 126 -13.22 -1.45 -1.16
N THR A 127 -13.02 -0.22 -1.62
CA THR A 127 -13.38 0.17 -2.99
C THR A 127 -12.59 -0.63 -4.00
N ILE A 128 -11.29 -0.79 -3.79
CA ILE A 128 -10.44 -1.57 -4.67
C ILE A 128 -10.87 -3.03 -4.67
N SER A 129 -11.15 -3.60 -3.49
CA SER A 129 -11.66 -4.97 -3.38
C SER A 129 -12.92 -5.18 -4.18
N ASN A 130 -13.89 -4.27 -4.05
CA ASN A 130 -15.16 -4.35 -4.77
C ASN A 130 -14.95 -4.29 -6.28
N ARG A 131 -14.04 -3.45 -6.74
CA ARG A 131 -13.73 -3.33 -8.17
C ARG A 131 -13.05 -4.57 -8.72
N LEU A 132 -12.14 -5.16 -7.95
CA LEU A 132 -11.40 -6.35 -8.36
C LEU A 132 -12.27 -7.60 -8.33
N SER A 133 -13.31 -7.61 -7.51
CA SER A 133 -14.25 -8.74 -7.44
C SER A 133 -15.38 -8.66 -8.47
N ALA A 134 -15.55 -7.53 -9.12
CA ALA A 134 -16.64 -7.30 -10.07
C ALA A 134 -16.42 -7.96 -11.44
#